data_6c5b096f0900e160473018ebe4f50adf
#
_entry.id   6c5b096f0900e160473018ebe4f50adf
#
_cell.length_a   1.000
_cell.length_b   1.000
_cell.length_c   1.000
_cell.angle_alpha   90.00
_cell.angle_beta   90.00
_cell.angle_gamma   90.00
#
_symmetry.space_group_name_H-M   'P 1'
#
loop_
_entity.id
_entity.type
_entity.pdbx_description
1 polymer ?
#
loop_
_entity_poly.entity_id
_entity_poly.type
_entity_poly.pdbx_seq_one_letter_code
_entity_poly.pdbx_strand_id
1 'polypeptide(L)'
;VTPVELTGQRWVRLEPLTREHIPEIDAVAADGELGSLWYTTPPRPGRAAEWVQHMHDLRAADHGVSFAVRRLDGRLVGSTSYLHVDGPNRRLEIGHTWYTAGARGSGVNAETKLLMLGHAFDQLNCVAVELRTHFFNFASRGAIERLGAKLDGILRSHQLLPDGSRRDTVVYSILDIEWPAVRANLNFRLARSLAQERGPQR
;
A
#
# COMPACT_ATOMS: atom_id res chain seq x y z
N VAL A 1 -0.03 -14.94 -6.68
CA VAL A 1 -1.25 -14.17 -7.04
C VAL A 1 -1.21 -13.80 -8.51
N THR A 2 -2.31 -14.03 -9.23
CA THR A 2 -2.45 -13.58 -10.62
C THR A 2 -2.64 -12.06 -10.64
N PRO A 3 -1.95 -11.33 -11.55
CA PRO A 3 -2.21 -9.91 -11.74
C PRO A 3 -3.67 -9.65 -12.11
N VAL A 4 -4.28 -8.70 -11.43
CA VAL A 4 -5.69 -8.31 -11.61
C VAL A 4 -5.82 -6.80 -11.51
N GLU A 5 -6.77 -6.21 -12.23
CA GLU A 5 -7.16 -4.82 -12.04
C GLU A 5 -8.25 -4.76 -10.96
N LEU A 6 -8.12 -3.83 -10.01
CA LEU A 6 -9.09 -3.59 -8.95
C LEU A 6 -9.58 -2.15 -9.07
N THR A 7 -10.86 -1.97 -9.35
CA THR A 7 -11.45 -0.63 -9.55
C THR A 7 -12.35 -0.25 -8.39
N GLY A 8 -12.03 0.87 -7.76
CA GLY A 8 -12.82 1.50 -6.73
C GLY A 8 -14.00 2.28 -7.29
N GLN A 9 -14.86 2.74 -6.40
CA GLN A 9 -16.07 3.44 -6.79
C GLN A 9 -15.84 4.95 -7.03
N ARG A 10 -14.77 5.55 -6.42
CA ARG A 10 -14.66 7.01 -6.40
C ARG A 10 -13.26 7.60 -6.51
N TRP A 11 -12.26 6.96 -5.93
CA TRP A 11 -10.93 7.58 -5.84
C TRP A 11 -9.91 6.91 -6.71
N VAL A 12 -9.89 5.57 -6.76
CA VAL A 12 -8.77 4.86 -7.37
C VAL A 12 -9.17 3.64 -8.18
N ARG A 13 -8.30 3.29 -9.11
CA ARG A 13 -8.13 1.93 -9.63
C ARG A 13 -6.67 1.52 -9.42
N LEU A 14 -6.48 0.23 -9.20
CA LEU A 14 -5.18 -0.41 -9.12
C LEU A 14 -4.98 -1.25 -10.37
N GLU A 15 -3.96 -0.96 -11.11
CA GLU A 15 -3.58 -1.74 -12.30
C GLU A 15 -2.21 -2.39 -12.07
N PRO A 16 -1.94 -3.59 -12.64
CA PRO A 16 -0.66 -4.23 -12.48
C PRO A 16 0.48 -3.32 -12.91
N LEU A 17 1.52 -3.18 -12.06
CA LEU A 17 2.67 -2.35 -12.35
C LEU A 17 3.47 -2.94 -13.53
N THR A 18 3.71 -2.12 -14.55
CA THR A 18 4.48 -2.46 -15.75
C THR A 18 5.54 -1.41 -16.04
N ARG A 19 6.42 -1.69 -16.99
CA ARG A 19 7.44 -0.73 -17.45
C ARG A 19 6.83 0.53 -18.11
N GLU A 20 5.61 0.46 -18.59
CA GLU A 20 4.90 1.59 -19.19
C GLU A 20 4.62 2.72 -18.19
N HIS A 21 4.63 2.41 -16.89
CA HIS A 21 4.45 3.39 -15.81
C HIS A 21 5.70 4.21 -15.49
N ILE A 22 6.89 3.81 -16.03
CA ILE A 22 8.17 4.46 -15.70
C ILE A 22 8.13 5.98 -15.91
N PRO A 23 7.66 6.52 -17.05
CA PRO A 23 7.65 7.98 -17.26
C PRO A 23 6.79 8.74 -16.23
N GLU A 24 5.64 8.18 -15.87
CA GLU A 24 4.75 8.80 -14.88
C GLU A 24 5.32 8.71 -13.46
N ILE A 25 5.96 7.59 -13.12
CA ILE A 25 6.63 7.41 -11.82
C ILE A 25 7.80 8.40 -11.69
N ASP A 26 8.60 8.59 -12.73
CA ASP A 26 9.68 9.59 -12.73
C ASP A 26 9.14 11.01 -12.55
N ALA A 27 8.06 11.36 -13.25
CA ALA A 27 7.42 12.66 -13.11
C ALA A 27 6.92 12.91 -11.68
N VAL A 28 6.29 11.91 -11.06
CA VAL A 28 5.80 11.98 -9.67
C VAL A 28 6.95 12.03 -8.67
N ALA A 29 8.03 11.28 -8.91
CA ALA A 29 9.20 11.29 -8.03
C ALA A 29 9.96 12.62 -8.08
N ALA A 30 9.90 13.34 -9.21
CA ALA A 30 10.55 14.65 -9.38
C ALA A 30 9.94 15.74 -8.49
N ASP A 31 8.69 15.61 -8.03
CA ASP A 31 8.05 16.54 -7.08
C ASP A 31 8.72 16.58 -5.69
N GLY A 32 9.74 15.73 -5.47
CA GLY A 32 10.72 15.85 -4.36
C GLY A 32 10.27 15.40 -2.99
N GLU A 33 8.98 15.18 -2.74
CA GLU A 33 8.49 14.84 -1.39
C GLU A 33 8.59 13.34 -1.03
N LEU A 34 8.65 12.46 -2.05
CA LEU A 34 8.64 11.01 -1.81
C LEU A 34 9.93 10.50 -1.15
N GLY A 35 11.06 11.09 -1.47
CA GLY A 35 12.40 10.63 -1.05
C GLY A 35 12.92 11.19 0.27
N SER A 36 12.16 12.03 0.97
CA SER A 36 12.63 12.76 2.17
C SER A 36 12.77 11.89 3.42
N LEU A 37 12.14 10.71 3.47
CA LEU A 37 12.13 9.85 4.65
C LEU A 37 13.18 8.74 4.52
N TRP A 38 14.22 8.78 5.37
CA TRP A 38 15.36 7.84 5.34
C TRP A 38 14.97 6.37 5.55
N TYR A 39 13.83 6.11 6.19
CA TYR A 39 13.32 4.77 6.50
C TYR A 39 12.33 4.22 5.46
N THR A 40 12.19 4.88 4.30
CA THR A 40 11.31 4.44 3.20
C THR A 40 12.07 4.33 1.90
N THR A 41 11.58 3.50 0.99
CA THR A 41 12.22 3.23 -0.31
C THR A 41 11.27 3.49 -1.49
N PRO A 42 10.66 4.69 -1.60
CA PRO A 42 9.88 5.05 -2.77
C PRO A 42 10.81 5.28 -3.97
N PRO A 43 10.26 5.38 -5.20
CA PRO A 43 11.06 5.76 -6.36
C PRO A 43 11.71 7.12 -6.15
N ARG A 44 12.96 7.26 -6.61
CA ARG A 44 13.72 8.52 -6.59
C ARG A 44 13.70 9.16 -7.98
N PRO A 45 13.84 10.49 -8.10
CA PRO A 45 13.93 11.18 -9.39
C PRO A 45 14.97 10.54 -10.30
N GLY A 46 14.60 10.26 -11.55
CA GLY A 46 15.47 9.62 -12.55
C GLY A 46 15.80 8.15 -12.30
N ARG A 47 15.22 7.51 -11.28
CA ARG A 47 15.48 6.12 -10.91
C ARG A 47 14.22 5.23 -10.95
N ALA A 48 13.14 5.68 -11.60
CA ALA A 48 11.90 4.90 -11.70
C ALA A 48 12.10 3.55 -12.39
N ALA A 49 12.95 3.49 -13.43
CA ALA A 49 13.23 2.24 -14.13
C ALA A 49 13.85 1.18 -13.21
N GLU A 50 14.82 1.57 -12.38
CA GLU A 50 15.45 0.67 -11.40
C GLU A 50 14.45 0.23 -10.33
N TRP A 51 13.62 1.17 -9.86
CA TRP A 51 12.60 0.88 -8.88
C TRP A 51 11.55 -0.10 -9.42
N VAL A 52 11.04 0.12 -10.64
CA VAL A 52 10.09 -0.80 -11.31
C VAL A 52 10.73 -2.18 -11.51
N GLN A 53 12.00 -2.23 -11.94
CA GLN A 53 12.71 -3.51 -12.08
C GLN A 53 12.82 -4.23 -10.73
N HIS A 54 13.20 -3.53 -9.66
CA HIS A 54 13.23 -4.10 -8.31
C HIS A 54 11.88 -4.68 -7.88
N MET A 55 10.76 -3.99 -8.18
CA MET A 55 9.42 -4.49 -7.87
C MET A 55 9.07 -5.75 -8.68
N HIS A 56 9.54 -5.86 -9.93
CA HIS A 56 9.39 -7.07 -10.74
C HIS A 56 10.23 -8.23 -10.20
N ASP A 57 11.45 -7.95 -9.73
CA ASP A 57 12.33 -8.98 -9.14
C ASP A 57 11.75 -9.53 -7.83
N LEU A 58 11.19 -8.66 -6.97
CA LEU A 58 10.45 -9.08 -5.78
C LEU A 58 9.26 -9.98 -6.14
N ARG A 59 8.49 -9.61 -7.18
CA ARG A 59 7.39 -10.44 -7.66
C ARG A 59 7.87 -11.83 -8.10
N ALA A 60 8.97 -11.91 -8.83
CA ALA A 60 9.52 -13.18 -9.27
C ALA A 60 9.98 -14.06 -8.10
N ALA A 61 10.48 -13.44 -7.01
CA ALA A 61 11.01 -14.15 -5.86
C ALA A 61 9.92 -14.69 -4.90
N ASP A 62 8.82 -13.94 -4.69
CA ASP A 62 7.80 -14.27 -3.67
C ASP A 62 6.36 -14.33 -4.20
N HIS A 63 6.19 -14.46 -5.52
CA HIS A 63 4.89 -14.57 -6.20
C HIS A 63 3.91 -13.42 -5.91
N GLY A 64 4.45 -12.25 -5.51
CA GLY A 64 3.69 -11.05 -5.24
C GLY A 64 3.13 -10.38 -6.50
N VAL A 65 2.40 -9.30 -6.31
CA VAL A 65 1.91 -8.42 -7.40
C VAL A 65 2.04 -6.98 -6.95
N SER A 66 2.74 -6.18 -7.74
CA SER A 66 2.80 -4.73 -7.54
C SER A 66 1.75 -4.03 -8.41
N PHE A 67 1.16 -2.98 -7.88
CA PHE A 67 0.13 -2.18 -8.52
C PHE A 67 0.55 -0.72 -8.63
N ALA A 68 0.30 -0.13 -9.78
CA ALA A 68 0.18 1.32 -9.90
C ALA A 68 -1.19 1.75 -9.38
N VAL A 69 -1.22 2.78 -8.56
CA VAL A 69 -2.47 3.36 -8.03
C VAL A 69 -2.79 4.61 -8.81
N ARG A 70 -3.90 4.59 -9.55
CA ARG A 70 -4.41 5.74 -10.31
C ARG A 70 -5.65 6.31 -9.68
N ARG A 71 -5.83 7.63 -9.74
CA ARG A 71 -7.15 8.25 -9.60
C ARG A 71 -8.05 7.88 -10.77
N LEU A 72 -9.37 7.98 -10.60
CA LEU A 72 -10.31 7.72 -11.71
C LEU A 72 -10.20 8.75 -12.84
N ASP A 73 -9.57 9.90 -12.62
CA ASP A 73 -9.22 10.88 -13.66
C ASP A 73 -7.97 10.49 -14.49
N GLY A 74 -7.38 9.31 -14.21
CA GLY A 74 -6.23 8.75 -14.92
C GLY A 74 -4.88 9.10 -14.33
N ARG A 75 -4.75 10.02 -13.38
CA ARG A 75 -3.45 10.41 -12.79
C ARG A 75 -2.89 9.31 -11.89
N LEU A 76 -1.63 8.96 -12.10
CA LEU A 76 -0.87 8.08 -11.20
C LEU A 76 -0.60 8.84 -9.89
N VAL A 77 -0.94 8.23 -8.76
CA VAL A 77 -0.83 8.86 -7.44
C VAL A 77 -0.10 8.01 -6.41
N GLY A 78 0.33 6.81 -6.77
CA GLY A 78 1.05 5.94 -5.85
C GLY A 78 1.29 4.55 -6.39
N SER A 79 1.78 3.70 -5.51
CA SER A 79 1.93 2.26 -5.74
C SER A 79 1.71 1.50 -4.44
N THR A 80 1.36 0.23 -4.55
CA THR A 80 1.22 -0.72 -3.45
C THR A 80 1.43 -2.13 -3.98
N SER A 81 1.69 -3.10 -3.10
CA SER A 81 1.99 -4.47 -3.55
C SER A 81 1.41 -5.52 -2.62
N TYR A 82 1.10 -6.68 -3.17
CA TYR A 82 1.10 -7.94 -2.43
C TYR A 82 2.51 -8.50 -2.42
N LEU A 83 2.97 -8.94 -1.26
CA LEU A 83 4.29 -9.49 -1.00
C LEU A 83 4.16 -10.74 -0.13
N HIS A 84 5.24 -11.52 -0.04
CA HIS A 84 5.32 -12.67 0.85
C HIS A 84 4.09 -13.59 0.76
N VAL A 85 3.70 -13.92 -0.49
CA VAL A 85 2.51 -14.73 -0.75
C VAL A 85 2.77 -16.18 -0.35
N ASP A 86 2.16 -16.58 0.76
CA ASP A 86 2.20 -17.93 1.29
C ASP A 86 0.87 -18.64 1.02
N GLY A 87 0.78 -19.28 -0.15
CA GLY A 87 -0.42 -19.99 -0.59
C GLY A 87 -0.84 -21.13 0.35
N PRO A 88 0.07 -22.02 0.78
CA PRO A 88 -0.23 -23.08 1.73
C PRO A 88 -0.85 -22.59 3.03
N ASN A 89 -0.35 -21.48 3.60
CA ASN A 89 -0.86 -20.88 4.82
C ASN A 89 -1.93 -19.81 4.57
N ARG A 90 -2.30 -19.57 3.31
CA ARG A 90 -3.31 -18.59 2.88
C ARG A 90 -3.05 -17.19 3.49
N ARG A 91 -1.82 -16.70 3.36
CA ARG A 91 -1.35 -15.42 3.91
C ARG A 91 -0.65 -14.62 2.83
N LEU A 92 -0.65 -13.31 2.98
CA LEU A 92 0.16 -12.38 2.20
C LEU A 92 0.41 -11.10 3.00
N GLU A 93 1.35 -10.29 2.51
CA GLU A 93 1.60 -8.94 3.03
C GLU A 93 1.09 -7.89 2.03
N ILE A 94 0.51 -6.79 2.53
CA ILE A 94 0.31 -5.56 1.76
C ILE A 94 1.41 -4.58 2.16
N GLY A 95 2.33 -4.32 1.22
CA GLY A 95 3.52 -3.51 1.48
C GLY A 95 3.93 -2.63 0.30
N HIS A 96 5.15 -2.05 0.38
CA HIS A 96 5.71 -1.11 -0.60
C HIS A 96 4.73 -0.01 -1.04
N THR A 97 3.91 0.47 -0.07
CA THR A 97 2.89 1.48 -0.34
C THR A 97 3.46 2.89 -0.21
N TRP A 98 3.32 3.68 -1.26
CA TRP A 98 3.61 5.10 -1.23
C TRP A 98 2.55 5.88 -2.02
N TYR A 99 2.35 7.13 -1.67
CA TYR A 99 1.42 8.05 -2.33
C TYR A 99 2.04 9.43 -2.48
N THR A 100 1.66 10.13 -3.56
CA THR A 100 1.96 11.57 -3.73
C THR A 100 1.39 12.38 -2.56
N ALA A 101 1.96 13.55 -2.32
CA ALA A 101 1.47 14.47 -1.28
C ALA A 101 -0.02 14.79 -1.45
N GLY A 102 -0.45 15.13 -2.66
CA GLY A 102 -1.83 15.46 -2.96
C GLY A 102 -2.83 14.29 -2.84
N ALA A 103 -2.36 13.06 -2.69
CA ALA A 103 -3.20 11.90 -2.42
C ALA A 103 -3.30 11.56 -0.93
N ARG A 104 -2.38 12.09 -0.11
CA ARG A 104 -2.39 11.87 1.34
C ARG A 104 -3.57 12.61 1.98
N GLY A 105 -4.14 12.04 3.03
CA GLY A 105 -5.28 12.65 3.73
C GLY A 105 -6.62 12.57 2.99
N SER A 106 -6.63 12.06 1.75
CA SER A 106 -7.84 11.82 0.95
C SER A 106 -8.38 10.38 1.14
N GLY A 107 -9.47 10.04 0.44
CA GLY A 107 -10.02 8.68 0.38
C GLY A 107 -9.13 7.65 -0.32
N VAL A 108 -8.07 8.07 -1.04
CA VAL A 108 -7.18 7.22 -1.85
C VAL A 108 -6.66 6.01 -1.08
N ASN A 109 -5.99 6.22 0.05
CA ASN A 109 -5.43 5.10 0.81
C ASN A 109 -6.52 4.17 1.38
N ALA A 110 -7.63 4.73 1.84
CA ALA A 110 -8.72 3.93 2.41
C ALA A 110 -9.39 3.06 1.34
N GLU A 111 -9.66 3.59 0.13
CA GLU A 111 -10.23 2.82 -0.97
C GLU A 111 -9.22 1.79 -1.52
N THR A 112 -7.94 2.15 -1.65
CA THR A 112 -6.88 1.20 -2.01
C THR A 112 -6.87 0.01 -1.05
N LYS A 113 -6.91 0.26 0.26
CA LYS A 113 -6.90 -0.83 1.26
C LYS A 113 -8.21 -1.63 1.26
N LEU A 114 -9.35 -0.98 1.03
CA LEU A 114 -10.63 -1.67 0.86
C LEU A 114 -10.60 -2.65 -0.31
N LEU A 115 -10.06 -2.24 -1.45
CA LEU A 115 -9.92 -3.08 -2.65
C LEU A 115 -8.97 -4.25 -2.42
N MET A 116 -7.78 -3.97 -1.88
CA MET A 116 -6.76 -5.01 -1.67
C MET A 116 -7.19 -6.03 -0.60
N LEU A 117 -7.69 -5.56 0.54
CA LEU A 117 -8.18 -6.45 1.60
C LEU A 117 -9.39 -7.26 1.13
N GLY A 118 -10.32 -6.62 0.38
CA GLY A 118 -11.46 -7.31 -0.22
C GLY A 118 -11.01 -8.42 -1.18
N HIS A 119 -10.06 -8.13 -2.07
CA HIS A 119 -9.52 -9.16 -2.96
C HIS A 119 -8.80 -10.27 -2.19
N ALA A 120 -7.99 -9.93 -1.18
CA ALA A 120 -7.27 -10.93 -0.39
C ALA A 120 -8.22 -11.86 0.39
N PHE A 121 -9.22 -11.32 1.09
CA PHE A 121 -10.11 -12.13 1.90
C PHE A 121 -11.24 -12.78 1.10
N ASP A 122 -11.90 -12.04 0.20
CA ASP A 122 -13.13 -12.50 -0.47
C ASP A 122 -12.83 -13.34 -1.73
N GLN A 123 -11.67 -13.13 -2.40
CA GLN A 123 -11.33 -13.81 -3.64
C GLN A 123 -10.18 -14.82 -3.47
N LEU A 124 -9.13 -14.43 -2.74
CA LEU A 124 -7.98 -15.30 -2.50
C LEU A 124 -8.17 -16.19 -1.26
N ASN A 125 -9.23 -15.99 -0.47
CA ASN A 125 -9.53 -16.75 0.75
C ASN A 125 -8.36 -16.74 1.76
N CYS A 126 -7.65 -15.61 1.87
CA CYS A 126 -6.61 -15.45 2.88
C CYS A 126 -7.21 -15.55 4.28
N VAL A 127 -6.47 -16.15 5.22
CA VAL A 127 -6.82 -16.17 6.65
C VAL A 127 -6.18 -15.00 7.40
N ALA A 128 -5.10 -14.44 6.86
CA ALA A 128 -4.43 -13.28 7.44
C ALA A 128 -3.78 -12.43 6.35
N VAL A 129 -3.85 -11.10 6.52
CA VAL A 129 -3.12 -10.12 5.71
C VAL A 129 -2.22 -9.31 6.61
N GLU A 130 -0.92 -9.37 6.34
CA GLU A 130 0.10 -8.63 7.10
C GLU A 130 0.31 -7.23 6.53
N LEU A 131 0.73 -6.31 7.41
CA LEU A 131 1.22 -4.97 7.06
C LEU A 131 2.48 -4.72 7.89
N ARG A 132 3.57 -4.34 7.24
CA ARG A 132 4.85 -4.12 7.92
C ARG A 132 5.36 -2.70 7.69
N THR A 133 6.01 -2.14 8.69
CA THR A 133 6.60 -0.81 8.58
C THR A 133 7.84 -0.66 9.46
N HIS A 134 8.64 0.36 9.20
CA HIS A 134 9.78 0.72 10.04
C HIS A 134 9.29 1.22 11.41
N PHE A 135 10.02 0.88 12.49
CA PHE A 135 9.65 1.26 13.87
C PHE A 135 9.41 2.77 14.03
N PHE A 136 10.22 3.62 13.41
CA PHE A 136 10.10 5.07 13.45
C PHE A 136 9.08 5.65 12.45
N ASN A 137 8.46 4.84 11.60
CA ASN A 137 7.41 5.31 10.70
C ASN A 137 6.06 5.42 11.43
N PHE A 138 5.96 6.35 12.38
CA PHE A 138 4.75 6.54 13.18
C PHE A 138 3.52 6.90 12.32
N ALA A 139 3.73 7.60 11.22
CA ALA A 139 2.65 7.92 10.28
C ALA A 139 2.03 6.66 9.67
N SER A 140 2.89 5.72 9.22
CA SER A 140 2.44 4.43 8.68
C SER A 140 1.83 3.56 9.78
N ARG A 141 2.47 3.48 10.97
CA ARG A 141 1.93 2.72 12.11
C ARG A 141 0.51 3.19 12.45
N GLY A 142 0.32 4.49 12.65
CA GLY A 142 -1.00 5.04 12.92
C GLY A 142 -2.00 4.86 11.75
N ALA A 143 -1.54 4.85 10.50
CA ALA A 143 -2.41 4.54 9.35
C ALA A 143 -2.87 3.08 9.36
N ILE A 144 -1.96 2.14 9.67
CA ILE A 144 -2.23 0.70 9.79
C ILE A 144 -3.20 0.42 10.94
N GLU A 145 -2.95 0.99 12.11
CA GLU A 145 -3.83 0.84 13.28
C GLU A 145 -5.24 1.39 13.01
N ARG A 146 -5.35 2.51 12.30
CA ARG A 146 -6.66 3.06 11.89
C ARG A 146 -7.42 2.19 10.89
N LEU A 147 -6.80 1.23 10.21
CA LEU A 147 -7.52 0.21 9.43
C LEU A 147 -8.22 -0.80 10.34
N GLY A 148 -7.73 -0.99 11.55
CA GLY A 148 -8.16 -2.02 12.49
C GLY A 148 -7.17 -3.19 12.59
N ALA A 149 -5.98 -3.07 11.98
CA ALA A 149 -4.92 -4.07 12.12
C ALA A 149 -4.37 -4.09 13.54
N LYS A 150 -4.05 -5.28 14.03
CA LYS A 150 -3.50 -5.50 15.37
C LYS A 150 -2.00 -5.76 15.29
N LEU A 151 -1.28 -5.35 16.32
CA LEU A 151 0.16 -5.56 16.45
C LEU A 151 0.43 -7.05 16.74
N ASP A 152 1.19 -7.69 15.85
CA ASP A 152 1.69 -9.05 16.07
C ASP A 152 3.03 -9.03 16.84
N GLY A 153 3.88 -8.04 16.54
CA GLY A 153 5.17 -7.90 17.21
C GLY A 153 6.15 -6.95 16.54
N ILE A 154 7.37 -6.92 17.09
CA ILE A 154 8.47 -6.12 16.57
C ILE A 154 9.66 -7.04 16.32
N LEU A 155 10.06 -7.16 15.06
CA LEU A 155 11.25 -7.88 14.65
C LEU A 155 12.47 -6.97 14.84
N ARG A 156 13.29 -7.26 15.85
CA ARG A 156 14.48 -6.45 16.21
C ARG A 156 15.62 -6.73 15.24
N SER A 157 16.32 -5.68 14.81
CA SER A 157 17.44 -5.76 13.85
C SER A 157 17.11 -6.58 12.61
N HIS A 158 15.88 -6.45 12.09
CA HIS A 158 15.31 -7.32 11.05
C HIS A 158 15.99 -7.17 9.70
N GLN A 159 16.46 -5.96 9.38
CA GLN A 159 17.12 -5.67 8.12
C GLN A 159 18.33 -4.74 8.34
N LEU A 160 19.34 -4.89 7.48
CA LEU A 160 20.41 -3.90 7.33
C LEU A 160 20.01 -2.91 6.25
N LEU A 161 20.08 -1.61 6.56
CA LEU A 161 19.81 -0.55 5.59
C LEU A 161 21.10 -0.20 4.82
N PRO A 162 20.99 0.46 3.63
CA PRO A 162 22.15 0.81 2.82
C PRO A 162 23.19 1.70 3.52
N ASP A 163 22.79 2.47 4.53
CA ASP A 163 23.65 3.30 5.36
C ASP A 163 24.34 2.52 6.50
N GLY A 164 24.13 1.21 6.58
CA GLY A 164 24.66 0.34 7.63
C GLY A 164 23.85 0.33 8.92
N SER A 165 22.82 1.14 9.04
CA SER A 165 21.92 1.11 10.20
C SER A 165 21.05 -0.16 10.21
N ARG A 166 20.49 -0.48 11.38
CA ARG A 166 19.61 -1.64 11.57
C ARG A 166 18.16 -1.18 11.66
N ARG A 167 17.31 -1.82 10.89
CA ARG A 167 15.88 -1.60 10.92
C ARG A 167 15.20 -2.57 11.88
N ASP A 168 14.45 -2.05 12.83
CA ASP A 168 13.39 -2.79 13.52
C ASP A 168 12.11 -2.69 12.69
N THR A 169 11.45 -3.82 12.45
CA THR A 169 10.21 -3.89 11.67
C THR A 169 9.03 -4.19 12.58
N VAL A 170 8.05 -3.31 12.57
CA VAL A 170 6.78 -3.51 13.26
C VAL A 170 5.84 -4.29 12.33
N VAL A 171 5.30 -5.40 12.82
CA VAL A 171 4.41 -6.32 12.10
C VAL A 171 3.01 -6.19 12.67
N TYR A 172 2.04 -5.98 11.81
CA TYR A 172 0.62 -5.97 12.11
C TYR A 172 -0.09 -6.99 11.22
N SER A 173 -1.25 -7.45 11.64
CA SER A 173 -2.14 -8.25 10.78
C SER A 173 -3.61 -7.91 10.95
N ILE A 174 -4.38 -8.29 9.93
CA ILE A 174 -5.83 -8.36 9.93
C ILE A 174 -6.18 -9.81 9.60
N LEU A 175 -7.07 -10.42 10.40
CA LEU A 175 -7.55 -11.78 10.18
C LEU A 175 -8.88 -11.78 9.42
N ASP A 176 -9.18 -12.90 8.76
CA ASP A 176 -10.44 -13.10 8.02
C ASP A 176 -11.67 -12.87 8.90
N ILE A 177 -11.64 -13.35 10.15
CA ILE A 177 -12.72 -13.15 11.13
C ILE A 177 -12.92 -11.67 11.51
N GLU A 178 -11.91 -10.81 11.32
CA GLU A 178 -11.94 -9.38 11.61
C GLU A 178 -12.38 -8.56 10.39
N TRP A 179 -12.26 -9.15 9.19
CA TRP A 179 -12.52 -8.45 7.93
C TRP A 179 -13.90 -7.79 7.83
N PRO A 180 -15.01 -8.39 8.29
CA PRO A 180 -16.31 -7.73 8.25
C PRO A 180 -16.33 -6.39 8.99
N ALA A 181 -15.70 -6.31 10.17
CA ALA A 181 -15.61 -5.08 10.95
C ALA A 181 -14.66 -4.05 10.32
N VAL A 182 -13.51 -4.50 9.80
CA VAL A 182 -12.55 -3.66 9.08
C VAL A 182 -13.19 -3.07 7.83
N ARG A 183 -13.93 -3.86 7.06
CA ARG A 183 -14.68 -3.42 5.87
C ARG A 183 -15.69 -2.33 6.24
N ALA A 184 -16.47 -2.54 7.30
CA ALA A 184 -17.45 -1.55 7.79
C ALA A 184 -16.76 -0.24 8.18
N ASN A 185 -15.64 -0.30 8.91
CA ASN A 185 -14.84 0.87 9.29
C ASN A 185 -14.29 1.62 8.05
N LEU A 186 -13.75 0.92 7.06
CA LEU A 186 -13.25 1.53 5.82
C LEU A 186 -14.37 2.23 5.06
N ASN A 187 -15.53 1.59 4.88
CA ASN A 187 -16.70 2.20 4.23
C ASN A 187 -17.18 3.45 4.98
N PHE A 188 -17.25 3.41 6.31
CA PHE A 188 -17.61 4.57 7.13
C PHE A 188 -16.64 5.73 6.94
N ARG A 189 -15.34 5.48 6.92
CA ARG A 189 -14.30 6.50 6.69
C ARG A 189 -14.40 7.10 5.30
N LEU A 190 -14.62 6.29 4.28
CA LEU A 190 -14.81 6.73 2.90
C LEU A 190 -16.05 7.63 2.78
N ALA A 191 -17.16 7.29 3.41
CA ALA A 191 -18.36 8.12 3.43
C ALA A 191 -18.11 9.49 4.09
N ARG A 192 -17.29 9.54 5.15
CA ARG A 192 -16.92 10.81 5.81
C ARG A 192 -16.00 11.67 4.95
N SER A 193 -15.02 11.08 4.27
CA SER A 193 -14.14 11.81 3.35
C SER A 193 -14.95 12.51 2.26
N LEU A 194 -15.99 11.86 1.75
CA LEU A 194 -16.91 12.45 0.77
C LEU A 194 -17.70 13.64 1.31
N ALA A 195 -18.15 13.56 2.54
CA ALA A 195 -18.91 14.65 3.17
C ALA A 195 -18.02 15.89 3.35
N GLN A 196 -16.72 15.68 3.64
CA GLN A 196 -15.76 16.76 3.78
C GLN A 196 -15.39 17.42 2.43
N GLU A 197 -15.26 16.64 1.33
CA GLU A 197 -14.98 17.17 0.00
C GLU A 197 -16.16 17.99 -0.57
N ARG A 198 -17.40 17.68 -0.18
CA ARG A 198 -18.60 18.39 -0.64
C ARG A 198 -18.83 19.75 0.06
N GLY A 199 -18.11 20.03 1.17
CA GLY A 199 -18.33 21.24 1.97
C GLY A 199 -19.72 21.28 2.62
N PRO A 200 -19.98 22.19 3.57
CA PRO A 200 -21.32 22.43 4.05
C PRO A 200 -22.15 23.02 2.90
N GLN A 201 -23.19 22.32 2.47
CA GLN A 201 -24.22 22.90 1.62
C GLN A 201 -24.85 24.06 2.42
N ARG A 202 -24.51 25.30 2.04
CA ARG A 202 -25.19 26.50 2.53
C ARG A 202 -26.50 26.69 1.79
#